data_08ece480e4d4eb580d03bbb7ec1c6da5
#
_entry.id   08ece480e4d4eb580d03bbb7ec1c6da5
#
_cell.length_a   1.000
_cell.length_b   1.000
_cell.length_c   1.000
_cell.angle_alpha   90.00
_cell.angle_beta   90.00
_cell.angle_gamma   90.00
#
_symmetry.space_group_name_H-M   'P 1'
#
loop_
_entity.id
_entity.type
_entity.pdbx_description
1 polymer ?
#
loop_
_entity_poly.entity_id
_entity_poly.type
_entity_poly.pdbx_seq_one_letter_code
_entity_poly.pdbx_strand_id
1 'polypeptide(L)'
;MSVRLTGVARKTRPLAERLGEYLVPRPSSTFIFRLGSSSFLVIDRFLPPEEGCLTVVATEAGGLACRRLEQGFDPSSVWGRVTWILKDPNKE
;
A
#
# COMPACT_ATOMS: atom_id res chain seq x y z
N MET A 1 10.00 -12.10 -9.20
CA MET A 1 10.29 -11.65 -10.58
C MET A 1 10.56 -10.16 -10.60
N SER A 2 11.64 -9.80 -11.24
CA SER A 2 12.02 -8.39 -11.34
C SER A 2 11.47 -7.80 -12.63
N VAL A 3 10.77 -6.68 -12.52
CA VAL A 3 10.24 -5.96 -13.66
C VAL A 3 10.91 -4.60 -13.71
N ARG A 4 11.54 -4.29 -14.84
CA ARG A 4 12.15 -2.99 -15.03
C ARG A 4 11.13 -2.03 -15.60
N LEU A 5 10.41 -1.40 -14.72
CA LEU A 5 9.30 -0.54 -15.11
C LEU A 5 9.75 0.66 -15.95
N THR A 6 10.96 1.17 -15.70
CA THR A 6 11.46 2.30 -16.44
C THR A 6 11.63 1.98 -17.93
N GLY A 7 12.20 0.81 -18.28
CA GLY A 7 12.34 0.41 -19.67
C GLY A 7 11.00 0.14 -20.33
N VAL A 8 10.09 -0.45 -19.59
CA VAL A 8 8.75 -0.73 -20.10
C VAL A 8 7.99 0.57 -20.33
N ALA A 9 8.11 1.53 -19.40
CA ALA A 9 7.37 2.78 -19.47
C ALA A 9 7.67 3.59 -20.74
N ARG A 10 8.88 3.51 -21.27
CA ARG A 10 9.23 4.27 -22.48
C ARG A 10 8.41 3.84 -23.69
N LYS A 11 8.22 2.54 -23.84
CA LYS A 11 7.52 1.99 -25.02
C LYS A 11 6.06 1.68 -24.75
N THR A 12 5.71 1.51 -23.50
CA THR A 12 4.37 1.08 -23.11
C THR A 12 3.73 2.08 -22.16
N ARG A 13 3.85 3.35 -22.51
CA ARG A 13 3.29 4.41 -21.69
C ARG A 13 1.81 4.21 -21.34
N PRO A 14 0.95 3.82 -22.31
CA PRO A 14 -0.45 3.55 -21.96
C PRO A 14 -0.60 2.43 -20.95
N LEU A 15 0.26 1.41 -20.99
CA LEU A 15 0.23 0.33 -20.01
C LEU A 15 0.71 0.83 -18.65
N ALA A 16 1.77 1.64 -18.62
CA ALA A 16 2.26 2.20 -17.37
C ALA A 16 1.22 3.09 -16.72
N GLU A 17 0.49 3.89 -17.51
CA GLU A 17 -0.59 4.71 -16.99
C GLU A 17 -1.70 3.85 -16.40
N ARG A 18 -2.07 2.76 -17.07
CA ARG A 18 -3.10 1.85 -16.58
C ARG A 18 -2.67 1.13 -15.31
N LEU A 19 -1.38 0.78 -15.20
CA LEU A 19 -0.86 0.21 -13.96
C LEU A 19 -0.96 1.21 -12.82
N GLY A 20 -0.65 2.48 -13.09
CA GLY A 20 -0.81 3.53 -12.10
C GLY A 20 -2.25 3.65 -11.63
N GLU A 21 -3.19 3.63 -12.55
CA GLU A 21 -4.62 3.66 -12.20
C GLU A 21 -5.04 2.44 -11.40
N TYR A 22 -4.47 1.28 -11.70
CA TYR A 22 -4.77 0.05 -11.00
C TYR A 22 -4.23 0.06 -9.57
N LEU A 23 -3.00 0.53 -9.39
CA LEU A 23 -2.36 0.58 -8.07
C LEU A 23 -2.87 1.75 -7.23
N VAL A 24 -3.23 2.84 -7.89
CA VAL A 24 -3.64 4.07 -7.21
C VAL A 24 -4.93 4.59 -7.85
N PRO A 25 -6.03 3.83 -7.71
CA PRO A 25 -7.30 4.23 -8.33
C PRO A 25 -7.90 5.51 -7.70
N ARG A 26 -7.48 5.84 -6.48
CA ARG A 26 -7.96 7.03 -5.78
C ARG A 26 -6.76 7.82 -5.26
N PRO A 27 -6.11 8.62 -6.14
CA PRO A 27 -4.88 9.31 -5.75
C PRO A 27 -5.03 10.22 -4.53
N SER A 28 -6.18 10.84 -4.35
CA SER A 28 -6.39 11.77 -3.24
C SER A 28 -6.45 11.07 -1.87
N SER A 29 -6.70 9.77 -1.84
CA SER A 29 -6.79 9.02 -0.59
C SER A 29 -5.73 7.92 -0.48
N THR A 30 -4.81 7.85 -1.44
CA THR A 30 -3.80 6.80 -1.49
C THR A 30 -2.44 7.34 -1.08
N PHE A 31 -1.76 6.60 -0.22
CA PHE A 31 -0.46 6.96 0.32
C PHE A 31 0.51 5.79 0.14
N ILE A 32 1.78 6.12 -0.02
CA ILE A 32 2.83 5.10 -0.16
C ILE A 32 3.80 5.26 1.00
N PHE A 33 3.94 4.20 1.79
CA PHE A 33 4.84 4.18 2.93
C PHE A 33 5.95 3.17 2.69
N ARG A 34 7.14 3.50 3.17
CA ARG A 34 8.25 2.56 3.16
C ARG A 34 8.12 1.61 4.35
N LEU A 35 8.25 0.32 4.08
CA LEU A 35 8.28 -0.71 5.12
C LEU A 35 9.65 -1.36 5.11
N GLY A 36 10.48 -1.02 6.10
CA GLY A 36 11.86 -1.47 6.11
C GLY A 36 12.67 -0.85 4.99
N SER A 37 13.67 -1.57 4.50
CA SER A 37 14.56 -1.06 3.45
C SER A 37 14.20 -1.53 2.05
N SER A 38 13.31 -2.50 1.92
CA SER A 38 13.07 -3.16 0.64
C SER A 38 11.61 -3.23 0.21
N SER A 39 10.70 -2.71 1.00
CA SER A 39 9.28 -2.81 0.69
C SER A 39 8.58 -1.48 0.78
N PHE A 40 7.47 -1.38 0.05
CA PHE A 40 6.58 -0.22 0.10
C PHE A 40 5.16 -0.71 0.28
N LEU A 41 4.40 0.02 1.06
CA LEU A 41 2.97 -0.24 1.23
C LEU A 41 2.19 0.81 0.48
N VAL A 42 1.23 0.37 -0.32
CA VAL A 42 0.25 1.25 -0.93
C VAL A 42 -1.01 1.17 -0.08
N ILE A 43 -1.45 2.30 0.44
CA ILE A 43 -2.53 2.37 1.42
C ILE A 43 -3.61 3.29 0.89
N ASP A 44 -4.84 2.81 0.88
CA ASP A 44 -6.00 3.59 0.47
C ASP A 44 -6.86 3.87 1.71
N ARG A 45 -6.96 5.14 2.07
CA ARG A 45 -7.72 5.56 3.24
C ARG A 45 -9.22 5.65 2.97
N PHE A 46 -9.62 5.58 1.71
CA PHE A 46 -11.03 5.59 1.34
C PHE A 46 -11.72 4.27 1.67
N LEU A 47 -11.00 3.16 1.56
CA LEU A 47 -11.58 1.85 1.76
C LEU A 47 -11.90 1.60 3.22
N PRO A 48 -13.09 1.07 3.54
CA PRO A 48 -13.43 0.77 4.91
C PRO A 48 -12.61 -0.40 5.45
N PRO A 49 -12.27 -0.38 6.74
CA PRO A 49 -11.57 -1.50 7.35
C PRO A 49 -12.49 -2.70 7.50
N GLU A 50 -11.92 -3.88 7.28
CA GLU A 50 -12.64 -5.15 7.42
C GLU A 50 -11.78 -6.15 8.18
N GLU A 51 -12.41 -7.07 8.88
CA GLU A 51 -11.73 -8.15 9.56
C GLU A 51 -10.89 -8.95 8.56
N GLY A 52 -9.67 -9.28 8.96
CA GLY A 52 -8.74 -10.02 8.11
C GLY A 52 -7.94 -9.18 7.14
N CYS A 53 -8.28 -7.90 6.96
CA CYS A 53 -7.52 -7.01 6.08
C CYS A 53 -6.19 -6.63 6.68
N LEU A 54 -5.21 -6.44 5.82
CA LEU A 54 -3.96 -5.81 6.20
C LEU A 54 -4.18 -4.30 6.22
N THR A 55 -3.81 -3.65 7.31
CA THR A 55 -4.06 -2.23 7.52
C THR A 55 -2.87 -1.55 8.17
N VAL A 56 -2.89 -0.23 8.14
CA VAL A 56 -2.01 0.58 8.97
C VAL A 56 -2.86 1.13 10.10
N VAL A 57 -2.42 0.88 11.33
CA VAL A 57 -3.15 1.31 12.53
C VAL A 57 -2.30 2.27 13.34
N ALA A 58 -2.95 3.16 14.06
CA ALA A 58 -2.30 4.06 14.99
C ALA A 58 -1.91 3.29 16.26
N THR A 59 -0.71 3.53 16.77
CA THR A 59 -0.24 2.90 17.98
C THR A 59 -0.37 3.87 19.16
N GLU A 60 -0.37 3.33 20.38
CA GLU A 60 -0.42 4.14 21.59
C GLU A 60 0.80 5.05 21.72
N ALA A 61 1.93 4.64 21.15
CA ALA A 61 3.15 5.43 21.16
C ALA A 61 3.11 6.62 20.18
N GLY A 62 2.03 6.80 19.47
CA GLY A 62 1.88 7.91 18.51
C GLY A 62 2.40 7.62 17.12
N GLY A 63 2.79 6.38 16.84
CA GLY A 63 3.25 5.96 15.52
C GLY A 63 2.22 5.20 14.74
N LEU A 64 2.66 4.61 13.64
CA LEU A 64 1.83 3.76 12.79
C LEU A 64 2.46 2.37 12.70
N ALA A 65 1.62 1.35 12.63
CA ALA A 65 2.06 -0.03 12.48
C ALA A 65 1.21 -0.73 11.45
N CYS A 66 1.83 -1.66 10.73
CA CYS A 66 1.13 -2.49 9.76
C CYS A 66 0.63 -3.74 10.48
N ARG A 67 -0.65 -4.03 10.37
CA ARG A 67 -1.27 -5.11 11.13
C ARG A 67 -2.48 -5.66 10.41
N ARG A 68 -2.67 -6.97 10.52
CA ARG A 68 -3.91 -7.58 10.06
C ARG A 68 -4.98 -7.40 11.12
N LEU A 69 -6.18 -6.97 10.71
CA LEU A 69 -7.26 -6.71 11.65
C LEU A 69 -7.85 -8.01 12.17
N GLU A 70 -8.03 -8.06 13.48
CA GLU A 70 -8.66 -9.18 14.16
C GLU A 70 -10.13 -8.88 14.43
N GLN A 71 -10.89 -9.92 14.75
CA GLN A 71 -12.28 -9.77 15.12
C GLN A 71 -12.41 -8.81 16.32
N GLY A 72 -13.37 -7.91 16.24
CA GLY A 72 -13.60 -6.96 17.32
C GLY A 72 -12.66 -5.76 17.29
N PHE A 73 -11.95 -5.52 16.17
CA PHE A 73 -11.06 -4.38 16.08
C PHE A 73 -11.84 -3.06 16.26
N ASP A 74 -11.11 -2.03 16.72
CA ASP A 74 -11.64 -0.68 16.85
C ASP A 74 -11.43 0.08 15.54
N PRO A 75 -12.50 0.39 14.79
CA PRO A 75 -12.36 1.11 13.51
C PRO A 75 -11.64 2.46 13.64
N SER A 76 -11.76 3.11 14.79
CA SER A 76 -11.12 4.42 14.98
C SER A 76 -9.60 4.34 15.04
N SER A 77 -9.04 3.16 15.28
CA SER A 77 -7.60 2.96 15.32
C SER A 77 -7.00 2.75 13.92
N VAL A 78 -7.82 2.50 12.92
CA VAL A 78 -7.36 2.20 11.58
C VAL A 78 -7.07 3.48 10.84
N TRP A 79 -5.81 3.62 10.37
CA TRP A 79 -5.42 4.77 9.57
C TRP A 79 -5.74 4.57 8.10
N GLY A 80 -5.53 3.37 7.57
CA GLY A 80 -5.86 3.06 6.19
C GLY A 80 -5.69 1.59 5.89
N ARG A 81 -6.23 1.16 4.75
CA ARG A 81 -6.21 -0.23 4.33
C ARG A 81 -5.11 -0.43 3.30
N VAL A 82 -4.27 -1.44 3.51
CA VAL A 82 -3.19 -1.77 2.57
C VAL A 82 -3.78 -2.47 1.36
N THR A 83 -3.53 -1.92 0.18
CA THR A 83 -4.02 -2.50 -1.07
C THR A 83 -2.93 -3.27 -1.81
N TRP A 84 -1.66 -2.87 -1.62
CA TRP A 84 -0.52 -3.52 -2.28
C TRP A 84 0.69 -3.48 -1.41
N ILE A 85 1.51 -4.50 -1.54
CA ILE A 85 2.85 -4.54 -0.98
C ILE A 85 3.81 -4.72 -2.14
N LEU A 86 4.70 -3.75 -2.31
CA LEU A 86 5.69 -3.76 -3.38
C LEU A 86 7.06 -3.98 -2.79
N LYS A 87 7.80 -4.93 -3.35
CA LYS A 87 9.16 -5.23 -2.91
C LYS A 87 10.18 -4.82 -3.96
N ASP A 88 11.30 -4.30 -3.49
CA ASP A 88 12.44 -4.04 -4.35
C ASP A 88 13.29 -5.31 -4.42
N PRO A 89 13.35 -5.99 -5.56
CA PRO A 89 14.09 -7.25 -5.66
C PRO A 89 15.59 -7.08 -5.52
N ASN A 90 16.10 -5.86 -5.65
CA ASN A 90 17.53 -5.58 -5.52
C ASN A 90 17.96 -5.31 -4.08
N LYS A 91 17.04 -5.26 -3.15
CA LYS A 91 17.31 -4.93 -1.76
C LYS A 91 17.19 -6.12 -0.82
N GLU A 92 16.86 -7.28 -1.33
CA GLU A 92 16.75 -8.48 -0.49
C GLU A 92 18.07 -9.16 -0.25
#